data_741a70a91246069a2f67387ccbbae64b
#
_entry.id   741a70a91246069a2f67387ccbbae64b
#
_cell.length_a   1.000
_cell.length_b   1.000
_cell.length_c   1.000
_cell.angle_alpha   90.00
_cell.angle_beta   90.00
_cell.angle_gamma   90.00
#
_symmetry.space_group_name_H-M   'P 1'
#
loop_
_entity.id
_entity.type
_entity.pdbx_description
1 polymer ?
#
loop_
_entity_poly.entity_id
_entity_poly.type
_entity_poly.pdbx_seq_one_letter_code
_entity_poly.pdbx_strand_id
1 'polypeptide(L)'
;MKVLVIRFSSIGDIVLTSPVLRWLSTQKNAEVHYLTKQAYDSLVKHNPHVQKIYLLQDEIADTINELKEEGYDLVIDLHKNLRSKKVSKALNCEYITFNKLNIRKWLFVNFKINVLPKKHIIDRYAEALDVLGLDTADRSMEYHFPHQYAFDLTAYNLKPKHYICIVIGGTYTTKQIPESIILSLIKRLKQPIAMLGGGKQDEIKAQKISEQCGSQVINLVNKISLIDSAYVIQKSAGIITSDTGLMHIASAFDIPIHTLWGNTHPDFGMYAYRVHNTEINNYNVNLKCQPCSKLGSDLCPRAHFSCMLNQNVEQIVKNCESTDAAQ
;
A
#
# COMPACT_ATOMS: atom_id res chain seq x y z
N MET A 1 29.37 2.64 2.46
CA MET A 1 28.62 1.97 3.55
C MET A 1 27.65 1.00 2.93
N LYS A 2 27.70 -0.28 3.34
CA LYS A 2 26.79 -1.31 2.86
C LYS A 2 25.65 -1.52 3.85
N VAL A 3 24.41 -1.35 3.39
CA VAL A 3 23.21 -1.33 4.26
C VAL A 3 22.22 -2.40 3.82
N LEU A 4 21.75 -3.22 4.77
CA LEU A 4 20.64 -4.14 4.54
C LEU A 4 19.34 -3.54 5.06
N VAL A 5 18.37 -3.35 4.17
CA VAL A 5 17.00 -2.99 4.54
C VAL A 5 16.12 -4.24 4.53
N ILE A 6 15.40 -4.51 5.62
CA ILE A 6 14.57 -5.71 5.78
C ILE A 6 13.09 -5.35 5.79
N ARG A 7 12.34 -5.82 4.76
CA ARG A 7 10.87 -5.80 4.76
C ARG A 7 10.32 -6.99 3.99
N PHE A 8 9.86 -8.04 4.68
CA PHE A 8 9.44 -9.30 4.07
C PHE A 8 8.10 -9.21 3.33
N SER A 9 7.19 -8.37 3.77
CA SER A 9 5.79 -8.20 3.30
C SER A 9 5.15 -6.99 3.99
N SER A 10 4.00 -6.52 3.64
CA SER A 10 3.16 -6.82 2.49
C SER A 10 3.40 -5.78 1.38
N ILE A 11 2.61 -5.81 0.30
CA ILE A 11 2.75 -4.88 -0.85
C ILE A 11 2.88 -3.43 -0.36
N GLY A 12 1.87 -2.94 0.37
CA GLY A 12 1.86 -1.54 0.85
C GLY A 12 3.04 -1.22 1.77
N ASP A 13 3.37 -2.12 2.68
CA ASP A 13 4.47 -1.92 3.61
C ASP A 13 5.84 -1.84 2.90
N ILE A 14 6.02 -2.58 1.80
CA ILE A 14 7.25 -2.55 1.00
C ILE A 14 7.33 -1.23 0.23
N VAL A 15 6.25 -0.83 -0.44
CA VAL A 15 6.21 0.44 -1.18
C VAL A 15 6.49 1.62 -0.24
N LEU A 16 5.98 1.58 0.99
CA LEU A 16 6.22 2.58 2.04
C LEU A 16 7.69 2.68 2.49
N THR A 17 8.57 1.76 2.07
CA THR A 17 10.01 1.89 2.35
C THR A 17 10.75 2.73 1.30
N SER A 18 10.13 3.10 0.18
CA SER A 18 10.80 3.80 -0.92
C SER A 18 11.53 5.09 -0.50
N PRO A 19 10.99 5.96 0.38
CA PRO A 19 11.74 7.13 0.83
C PRO A 19 13.02 6.76 1.60
N VAL A 20 12.97 5.68 2.41
CA VAL A 20 14.14 5.21 3.16
C VAL A 20 15.26 4.78 2.22
N LEU A 21 14.92 4.03 1.17
CA LEU A 21 15.89 3.58 0.16
C LEU A 21 16.55 4.77 -0.52
N ARG A 22 15.75 5.78 -0.94
CA ARG A 22 16.25 7.02 -1.54
C ARG A 22 17.18 7.77 -0.60
N TRP A 23 16.78 8.04 0.65
CA TRP A 23 17.61 8.78 1.61
C TRP A 23 18.97 8.12 1.83
N LEU A 24 19.00 6.79 1.98
CA LEU A 24 20.25 6.04 2.18
C LEU A 24 21.17 6.14 0.95
N SER A 25 20.63 5.87 -0.22
CA SER A 25 21.37 5.85 -1.48
C SER A 25 21.90 7.24 -1.83
N THR A 26 21.06 8.29 -1.78
CA THR A 26 21.43 9.63 -2.28
C THR A 26 22.25 10.44 -1.29
N GLN A 27 22.04 10.27 0.03
CA GLN A 27 22.68 11.12 1.04
C GLN A 27 23.88 10.47 1.73
N LYS A 28 23.92 9.12 1.78
CA LYS A 28 25.04 8.38 2.39
C LYS A 28 25.88 7.64 1.34
N ASN A 29 25.53 7.75 0.07
CA ASN A 29 26.12 6.95 -1.02
C ASN A 29 26.21 5.48 -0.60
N ALA A 30 25.11 4.99 0.03
CA ALA A 30 25.06 3.64 0.57
C ALA A 30 24.79 2.64 -0.57
N GLU A 31 25.50 1.52 -0.52
CA GLU A 31 25.15 0.30 -1.26
C GLU A 31 24.00 -0.37 -0.52
N VAL A 32 22.77 -0.18 -1.01
CA VAL A 32 21.56 -0.65 -0.35
C VAL A 32 21.17 -2.01 -0.89
N HIS A 33 21.18 -3.00 -0.02
CA HIS A 33 20.61 -4.33 -0.28
C HIS A 33 19.23 -4.45 0.39
N TYR A 34 18.34 -5.22 -0.22
CA TYR A 34 16.97 -5.36 0.26
C TYR A 34 16.62 -6.83 0.49
N LEU A 35 16.11 -7.18 1.69
CA LEU A 35 15.66 -8.54 1.99
C LEU A 35 14.14 -8.60 2.06
N THR A 36 13.55 -9.36 1.13
CA THR A 36 12.10 -9.56 1.03
C THR A 36 11.73 -11.00 0.72
N LYS A 37 10.44 -11.32 0.63
CA LYS A 37 9.97 -12.61 0.11
C LYS A 37 9.87 -12.56 -1.40
N GLN A 38 10.05 -13.70 -2.06
CA GLN A 38 9.97 -13.85 -3.53
C GLN A 38 8.68 -13.28 -4.12
N ALA A 39 7.54 -13.45 -3.44
CA ALA A 39 6.25 -12.92 -3.91
C ALA A 39 6.17 -11.38 -4.00
N TYR A 40 7.17 -10.66 -3.50
CA TYR A 40 7.18 -9.19 -3.44
C TYR A 40 8.44 -8.56 -4.03
N ASP A 41 9.35 -9.33 -4.62
CA ASP A 41 10.60 -8.82 -5.19
C ASP A 41 10.37 -7.80 -6.30
N SER A 42 9.34 -8.00 -7.11
CA SER A 42 8.95 -7.10 -8.20
C SER A 42 8.66 -5.66 -7.76
N LEU A 43 8.31 -5.45 -6.48
CA LEU A 43 8.03 -4.12 -5.91
C LEU A 43 9.30 -3.26 -5.73
N VAL A 44 10.45 -3.90 -5.64
CA VAL A 44 11.75 -3.23 -5.40
C VAL A 44 12.78 -3.49 -6.51
N LYS A 45 12.50 -4.43 -7.41
CA LYS A 45 13.43 -4.89 -8.45
C LYS A 45 13.91 -3.78 -9.39
N HIS A 46 13.07 -2.80 -9.64
CA HIS A 46 13.38 -1.70 -10.56
C HIS A 46 13.69 -0.39 -9.82
N ASN A 47 13.81 -0.43 -8.49
CA ASN A 47 14.15 0.74 -7.71
C ASN A 47 15.65 1.05 -7.86
N PRO A 48 16.04 2.24 -8.41
CA PRO A 48 17.43 2.59 -8.67
C PRO A 48 18.26 2.74 -7.38
N HIS A 49 17.61 2.82 -6.24
CA HIS A 49 18.23 2.95 -4.93
C HIS A 49 18.54 1.58 -4.28
N VAL A 50 18.25 0.47 -4.96
CA VAL A 50 18.53 -0.89 -4.49
C VAL A 50 19.50 -1.56 -5.44
N GLN A 51 20.68 -1.91 -4.95
CA GLN A 51 21.73 -2.55 -5.75
C GLN A 51 21.56 -4.06 -5.79
N LYS A 52 21.07 -4.68 -4.70
CA LYS A 52 20.90 -6.14 -4.63
C LYS A 52 19.66 -6.52 -3.81
N ILE A 53 18.94 -7.53 -4.28
CA ILE A 53 17.79 -8.09 -3.58
C ILE A 53 18.11 -9.49 -3.12
N TYR A 54 17.85 -9.75 -1.84
CA TYR A 54 17.90 -11.05 -1.23
C TYR A 54 16.49 -11.58 -0.98
N LEU A 55 16.30 -12.86 -1.24
CA LEU A 55 15.02 -13.51 -1.02
C LEU A 55 15.05 -14.32 0.27
N LEU A 56 14.05 -14.05 1.13
CA LEU A 56 13.89 -14.82 2.36
C LEU A 56 13.61 -16.29 2.01
N GLN A 57 14.52 -17.16 2.36
CA GLN A 57 14.41 -18.60 2.16
C GLN A 57 13.52 -19.25 3.23
N ASP A 58 13.06 -20.47 2.99
CA ASP A 58 12.22 -21.22 3.93
C ASP A 58 12.96 -21.43 5.24
N GLU A 59 14.20 -21.87 5.16
CA GLU A 59 15.10 -21.95 6.30
C GLU A 59 15.84 -20.63 6.50
N ILE A 60 15.55 -19.97 7.60
CA ILE A 60 16.15 -18.66 7.91
C ILE A 60 17.68 -18.72 8.07
N ALA A 61 18.21 -19.88 8.40
CA ALA A 61 19.65 -20.09 8.52
C ALA A 61 20.37 -19.87 7.19
N ASP A 62 19.80 -20.36 6.09
CA ASP A 62 20.37 -20.21 4.75
C ASP A 62 20.40 -18.75 4.31
N THR A 63 19.30 -18.00 4.57
CA THR A 63 19.27 -16.55 4.37
C THR A 63 20.37 -15.84 5.18
N ILE A 64 20.56 -16.22 6.44
CA ILE A 64 21.60 -15.63 7.30
C ILE A 64 23.00 -15.92 6.79
N ASN A 65 23.26 -17.17 6.36
CA ASN A 65 24.58 -17.57 5.85
C ASN A 65 24.94 -16.76 4.59
N GLU A 66 24.01 -16.64 3.65
CA GLU A 66 24.18 -15.84 2.44
C GLU A 66 24.46 -14.36 2.76
N LEU A 67 23.71 -13.76 3.70
CA LEU A 67 23.86 -12.37 4.06
C LEU A 67 25.17 -12.08 4.83
N LYS A 68 25.71 -13.05 5.57
CA LYS A 68 26.97 -12.86 6.32
C LYS A 68 28.18 -12.64 5.40
N GLU A 69 28.16 -13.20 4.21
CA GLU A 69 29.25 -13.06 3.23
C GLU A 69 29.38 -11.62 2.71
N GLU A 70 28.32 -10.80 2.86
CA GLU A 70 28.29 -9.43 2.36
C GLU A 70 29.04 -8.41 3.23
N GLY A 71 29.15 -8.64 4.53
CA GLY A 71 29.85 -7.73 5.43
C GLY A 71 29.14 -6.39 5.59
N TYR A 72 27.89 -6.40 6.08
CA TYR A 72 27.10 -5.19 6.27
C TYR A 72 27.64 -4.29 7.38
N ASP A 73 27.63 -2.98 7.14
CA ASP A 73 27.91 -1.94 8.14
C ASP A 73 26.68 -1.68 9.02
N LEU A 74 25.46 -1.77 8.40
CA LEU A 74 24.21 -1.40 9.05
C LEU A 74 23.06 -2.28 8.58
N VAL A 75 22.18 -2.67 9.51
CA VAL A 75 20.88 -3.29 9.23
C VAL A 75 19.75 -2.34 9.64
N ILE A 76 18.82 -2.08 8.73
CA ILE A 76 17.59 -1.31 9.00
C ILE A 76 16.41 -2.28 8.91
N ASP A 77 15.89 -2.73 10.08
CA ASP A 77 14.75 -3.63 10.16
C ASP A 77 13.43 -2.87 10.20
N LEU A 78 12.82 -2.67 9.03
CA LEU A 78 11.48 -2.10 8.88
C LEU A 78 10.36 -3.15 8.96
N HIS A 79 10.70 -4.42 9.12
CA HIS A 79 9.72 -5.49 9.34
C HIS A 79 9.44 -5.75 10.82
N LYS A 80 10.49 -5.81 11.65
CA LYS A 80 10.43 -5.90 13.11
C LYS A 80 9.56 -7.06 13.62
N ASN A 81 9.85 -8.27 13.18
CA ASN A 81 9.29 -9.50 13.74
C ASN A 81 10.38 -10.42 14.27
N LEU A 82 10.03 -11.62 14.78
CA LEU A 82 11.02 -12.56 15.33
C LEU A 82 12.04 -13.02 14.29
N ARG A 83 11.60 -13.25 13.03
CA ARG A 83 12.50 -13.68 11.95
C ARG A 83 13.46 -12.57 11.52
N SER A 84 12.96 -11.35 11.27
CA SER A 84 13.83 -10.23 10.91
C SER A 84 14.81 -9.88 12.02
N LYS A 85 14.38 -9.94 13.29
CA LYS A 85 15.25 -9.76 14.45
C LYS A 85 16.35 -10.82 14.55
N LYS A 86 16.05 -12.09 14.17
CA LYS A 86 17.05 -13.16 14.13
C LYS A 86 18.11 -12.88 13.07
N VAL A 87 17.69 -12.44 11.86
CA VAL A 87 18.60 -12.01 10.79
C VAL A 87 19.47 -10.85 11.27
N SER A 88 18.86 -9.75 11.74
CA SER A 88 19.61 -8.55 12.17
C SER A 88 20.65 -8.82 13.24
N LYS A 89 20.32 -9.68 14.22
CA LYS A 89 21.27 -10.05 15.27
C LYS A 89 22.42 -10.94 14.78
N ALA A 90 22.15 -11.80 13.79
CA ALA A 90 23.14 -12.75 13.29
C ALA A 90 24.22 -12.10 12.41
N LEU A 91 23.93 -10.90 11.87
CA LEU A 91 24.88 -10.13 11.04
C LEU A 91 25.91 -9.35 11.83
N ASN A 92 25.73 -9.23 13.15
CA ASN A 92 26.70 -8.66 14.10
C ASN A 92 27.23 -7.26 13.70
N CYS A 93 26.35 -6.40 13.19
CA CYS A 93 26.62 -5.01 12.84
C CYS A 93 25.60 -4.05 13.50
N GLU A 94 25.74 -2.75 13.26
CA GLU A 94 24.76 -1.77 13.73
C GLU A 94 23.34 -2.11 13.27
N TYR A 95 22.35 -1.82 14.11
CA TYR A 95 20.98 -2.22 13.89
C TYR A 95 20.00 -1.11 14.30
N ILE A 96 19.20 -0.68 13.32
CA ILE A 96 18.14 0.33 13.52
C ILE A 96 16.78 -0.31 13.26
N THR A 97 15.77 0.07 14.04
CA THR A 97 14.37 -0.29 13.83
C THR A 97 13.44 0.80 14.34
N PHE A 98 12.22 0.83 13.85
CA PHE A 98 11.22 1.84 14.21
C PHE A 98 10.25 1.38 15.30
N ASN A 99 9.49 2.33 15.86
CA ASN A 99 8.46 2.01 16.84
C ASN A 99 7.14 1.63 16.15
N LYS A 100 6.67 0.39 16.33
CA LYS A 100 5.40 -0.11 15.78
C LYS A 100 4.15 0.39 16.49
N LEU A 101 4.30 1.02 17.68
CA LEU A 101 3.19 1.51 18.51
C LEU A 101 2.15 0.43 18.87
N ASN A 102 2.60 -0.82 19.03
CA ASN A 102 1.69 -1.97 19.18
C ASN A 102 0.75 -1.83 20.38
N ILE A 103 1.26 -1.36 21.53
CA ILE A 103 0.47 -1.16 22.75
C ILE A 103 -0.61 -0.08 22.53
N ARG A 104 -0.23 1.06 21.94
CA ARG A 104 -1.17 2.16 21.64
C ARG A 104 -2.24 1.73 20.64
N LYS A 105 -1.86 0.97 19.60
CA LYS A 105 -2.80 0.39 18.64
C LYS A 105 -3.74 -0.61 19.31
N TRP A 106 -3.24 -1.42 20.22
CA TRP A 106 -4.04 -2.37 20.99
C TRP A 106 -5.06 -1.66 21.89
N LEU A 107 -4.67 -0.59 22.59
CA LEU A 107 -5.60 0.26 23.38
C LEU A 107 -6.70 0.85 22.49
N PHE A 108 -6.36 1.33 21.31
CA PHE A 108 -7.34 1.90 20.39
C PHE A 108 -8.31 0.84 19.86
N VAL A 109 -7.83 -0.36 19.51
CA VAL A 109 -8.70 -1.45 19.03
C VAL A 109 -9.63 -1.97 20.12
N ASN A 110 -9.12 -2.20 21.32
CA ASN A 110 -9.88 -2.91 22.35
C ASN A 110 -10.71 -2.00 23.26
N PHE A 111 -10.18 -0.82 23.59
CA PHE A 111 -10.82 0.13 24.52
C PHE A 111 -11.30 1.42 23.84
N LYS A 112 -11.04 1.59 22.54
CA LYS A 112 -11.35 2.82 21.80
C LYS A 112 -10.63 4.07 22.33
N ILE A 113 -9.54 3.85 23.07
CA ILE A 113 -8.68 4.92 23.61
C ILE A 113 -7.60 5.20 22.56
N ASN A 114 -7.77 6.30 21.81
CA ASN A 114 -6.82 6.72 20.80
C ASN A 114 -5.74 7.63 21.38
N VAL A 115 -4.60 7.05 21.71
CA VAL A 115 -3.36 7.75 22.16
C VAL A 115 -2.25 7.65 21.11
N LEU A 116 -2.63 7.37 19.84
CA LEU A 116 -1.68 7.32 18.74
C LEU A 116 -1.20 8.72 18.37
N PRO A 117 0.09 8.90 18.04
CA PRO A 117 0.55 10.16 17.49
C PRO A 117 -0.05 10.34 16.08
N LYS A 118 -0.34 11.59 15.71
CA LYS A 118 -0.76 11.96 14.35
C LYS A 118 0.45 11.89 13.40
N LYS A 119 1.03 10.71 13.25
CA LYS A 119 2.24 10.46 12.45
C LYS A 119 2.03 9.28 11.53
N HIS A 120 2.35 9.46 10.27
CA HIS A 120 2.38 8.37 9.30
C HIS A 120 3.52 7.39 9.60
N ILE A 121 3.50 6.18 9.03
CA ILE A 121 4.58 5.21 9.23
C ILE A 121 5.90 5.72 8.64
N ILE A 122 5.87 6.48 7.55
CA ILE A 122 7.06 7.12 6.95
C ILE A 122 7.69 8.11 7.93
N ASP A 123 6.89 8.88 8.68
CA ASP A 123 7.41 9.79 9.72
C ASP A 123 8.14 9.01 10.82
N ARG A 124 7.62 7.83 11.17
CA ARG A 124 8.26 6.95 12.17
C ARG A 124 9.51 6.26 11.64
N TYR A 125 9.61 6.06 10.32
CA TYR A 125 10.86 5.62 9.68
C TYR A 125 11.90 6.73 9.70
N ALA A 126 11.51 7.96 9.34
CA ALA A 126 12.37 9.13 9.41
C ALA A 126 12.94 9.32 10.82
N GLU A 127 12.08 9.34 11.86
CA GLU A 127 12.50 9.45 13.25
C GLU A 127 13.47 8.33 13.68
N ALA A 128 13.27 7.11 13.19
CA ALA A 128 14.19 6.01 13.50
C ALA A 128 15.58 6.19 12.86
N LEU A 129 15.64 6.95 11.77
CA LEU A 129 16.87 7.22 11.00
C LEU A 129 17.53 8.56 11.36
N ASP A 130 16.96 9.35 12.29
CA ASP A 130 17.53 10.64 12.73
C ASP A 130 18.97 10.48 13.22
N VAL A 131 19.30 9.35 13.85
CA VAL A 131 20.65 9.02 14.31
C VAL A 131 21.69 9.00 13.18
N LEU A 132 21.27 8.81 11.93
CA LEU A 132 22.15 8.83 10.76
C LEU A 132 22.39 10.25 10.23
N GLY A 133 21.71 11.27 10.76
CA GLY A 133 21.82 12.66 10.29
C GLY A 133 21.38 12.83 8.84
N LEU A 134 20.31 12.11 8.42
CA LEU A 134 19.71 12.22 7.09
C LEU A 134 18.72 13.40 7.04
N ASP A 135 18.73 14.15 5.94
CA ASP A 135 17.63 15.04 5.64
C ASP A 135 16.42 14.22 5.15
N THR A 136 15.43 14.09 5.99
CA THR A 136 14.20 13.35 5.71
C THR A 136 13.01 14.28 5.41
N ALA A 137 13.25 15.52 4.99
CA ALA A 137 12.18 16.49 4.68
C ALA A 137 11.35 16.01 3.47
N ASP A 138 12.03 15.57 2.40
CA ASP A 138 11.32 14.94 1.27
C ASP A 138 10.95 13.50 1.60
N ARG A 139 9.66 13.28 1.86
CA ARG A 139 9.04 11.99 2.18
C ARG A 139 8.21 11.44 1.03
N SER A 140 8.42 11.91 -0.18
CA SER A 140 7.69 11.48 -1.36
C SER A 140 7.86 9.99 -1.59
N MET A 141 6.75 9.33 -1.91
CA MET A 141 6.71 7.93 -2.27
C MET A 141 7.19 7.73 -3.69
N GLU A 142 7.79 6.59 -3.95
CA GLU A 142 8.25 6.21 -5.29
C GLU A 142 7.79 4.79 -5.64
N TYR A 143 7.46 4.60 -6.92
CA TYR A 143 7.26 3.29 -7.53
C TYR A 143 7.96 3.30 -8.89
N HIS A 144 8.84 2.34 -9.13
CA HIS A 144 9.69 2.32 -10.31
C HIS A 144 9.29 1.19 -11.25
N PHE A 145 9.13 1.54 -12.51
CA PHE A 145 8.91 0.60 -13.61
C PHE A 145 10.24 0.19 -14.27
N PRO A 146 10.29 -0.94 -14.99
CA PRO A 146 11.41 -1.22 -15.89
C PRO A 146 11.63 -0.07 -16.87
N HIS A 147 12.85 0.06 -17.38
CA HIS A 147 13.17 1.06 -18.41
C HIS A 147 12.24 0.87 -19.63
N GLN A 148 11.62 1.96 -20.11
CA GLN A 148 10.67 1.97 -21.23
C GLN A 148 9.44 1.06 -21.05
N TYR A 149 9.04 0.80 -19.80
CA TYR A 149 7.86 -0.01 -19.53
C TYR A 149 6.59 0.70 -20.01
N ALA A 150 5.79 -0.04 -20.80
CA ALA A 150 4.48 0.38 -21.21
C ALA A 150 3.52 -0.82 -21.22
N PHE A 151 2.37 -0.67 -20.58
CA PHE A 151 1.26 -1.61 -20.66
C PHE A 151 0.28 -1.13 -21.73
N ASP A 152 -0.16 -2.03 -22.62
CA ASP A 152 -1.10 -1.67 -23.68
C ASP A 152 -2.51 -1.46 -23.12
N LEU A 153 -2.80 -0.22 -22.77
CA LEU A 153 -4.13 0.21 -22.31
C LEU A 153 -5.20 0.06 -23.41
N THR A 154 -4.81 0.15 -24.70
CA THR A 154 -5.76 0.13 -25.81
C THR A 154 -6.38 -1.24 -26.01
N ALA A 155 -5.65 -2.31 -25.71
CA ALA A 155 -6.16 -3.69 -25.69
C ALA A 155 -7.37 -3.88 -24.74
N TYR A 156 -7.50 -2.98 -23.76
CA TYR A 156 -8.60 -2.97 -22.78
C TYR A 156 -9.54 -1.79 -22.96
N ASN A 157 -9.47 -1.06 -24.09
CA ASN A 157 -10.27 0.15 -24.35
C ASN A 157 -10.11 1.24 -23.25
N LEU A 158 -8.96 1.30 -22.60
CA LEU A 158 -8.63 2.32 -21.60
C LEU A 158 -7.86 3.48 -22.26
N LYS A 159 -8.32 4.71 -22.04
CA LYS A 159 -7.62 5.93 -22.46
C LYS A 159 -7.02 6.61 -21.22
N PRO A 160 -5.73 6.97 -21.23
CA PRO A 160 -5.11 7.68 -20.11
C PRO A 160 -5.96 8.88 -19.64
N LYS A 161 -6.09 9.03 -18.32
CA LYS A 161 -6.87 10.09 -17.64
C LYS A 161 -8.39 10.11 -17.92
N HIS A 162 -8.95 9.06 -18.54
CA HIS A 162 -10.38 8.98 -18.86
C HIS A 162 -11.10 7.80 -18.19
N TYR A 163 -10.48 7.16 -17.21
CA TYR A 163 -11.09 6.08 -16.43
C TYR A 163 -10.71 6.18 -14.97
N ILE A 164 -11.53 5.60 -14.11
CA ILE A 164 -11.30 5.50 -12.67
C ILE A 164 -10.95 4.05 -12.33
N CYS A 165 -9.93 3.85 -11.49
CA CYS A 165 -9.64 2.54 -10.92
C CYS A 165 -10.52 2.28 -9.70
N ILE A 166 -11.14 1.10 -9.60
CA ILE A 166 -11.78 0.62 -8.37
C ILE A 166 -11.08 -0.65 -7.90
N VAL A 167 -10.50 -0.61 -6.70
CA VAL A 167 -9.88 -1.78 -6.08
C VAL A 167 -10.95 -2.54 -5.30
N ILE A 168 -11.31 -3.73 -5.77
CA ILE A 168 -12.36 -4.55 -5.17
C ILE A 168 -11.85 -5.58 -4.18
N GLY A 169 -10.54 -5.86 -4.22
CA GLY A 169 -9.87 -6.86 -3.41
C GLY A 169 -9.30 -6.31 -2.09
N GLY A 170 -8.75 -7.22 -1.33
CA GLY A 170 -8.06 -6.94 -0.07
C GLY A 170 -7.88 -8.23 0.73
N THR A 171 -6.79 -8.32 1.50
CA THR A 171 -6.41 -9.54 2.25
C THR A 171 -7.52 -10.03 3.20
N TYR A 172 -8.27 -9.09 3.78
CA TYR A 172 -9.36 -9.41 4.72
C TYR A 172 -10.68 -8.87 4.19
N THR A 173 -11.75 -9.67 4.29
CA THR A 173 -13.09 -9.32 3.81
C THR A 173 -13.60 -7.99 4.41
N THR A 174 -13.31 -7.74 5.69
CA THR A 174 -13.74 -6.51 6.38
C THR A 174 -12.99 -5.25 5.94
N LYS A 175 -11.99 -5.38 5.09
CA LYS A 175 -11.31 -4.25 4.42
C LYS A 175 -11.84 -4.03 3.00
N GLN A 176 -12.48 -5.02 2.38
CA GLN A 176 -12.97 -4.92 1.01
C GLN A 176 -14.20 -4.02 0.91
N ILE A 177 -14.31 -3.29 -0.19
CA ILE A 177 -15.52 -2.52 -0.51
C ILE A 177 -16.65 -3.52 -0.86
N PRO A 178 -17.82 -3.44 -0.20
CA PRO A 178 -18.95 -4.31 -0.51
C PRO A 178 -19.42 -4.18 -1.96
N GLU A 179 -19.92 -5.28 -2.54
CA GLU A 179 -20.43 -5.30 -3.93
C GLU A 179 -21.52 -4.23 -4.14
N SER A 180 -22.45 -4.09 -3.19
CA SER A 180 -23.51 -3.08 -3.25
C SER A 180 -23.00 -1.63 -3.32
N ILE A 181 -21.90 -1.32 -2.63
CA ILE A 181 -21.26 -0.01 -2.68
C ILE A 181 -20.56 0.19 -4.02
N ILE A 182 -19.85 -0.84 -4.52
CA ILE A 182 -19.18 -0.79 -5.83
C ILE A 182 -20.21 -0.55 -6.93
N LEU A 183 -21.31 -1.30 -6.97
CA LEU A 183 -22.39 -1.12 -7.94
C LEU A 183 -23.02 0.28 -7.84
N SER A 184 -23.19 0.78 -6.62
CA SER A 184 -23.72 2.13 -6.40
C SER A 184 -22.76 3.22 -6.90
N LEU A 185 -21.44 3.05 -6.76
CA LEU A 185 -20.42 3.94 -7.31
C LEU A 185 -20.42 3.90 -8.84
N ILE A 186 -20.36 2.70 -9.45
CA ILE A 186 -20.35 2.52 -10.91
C ILE A 186 -21.57 3.18 -11.55
N LYS A 187 -22.76 2.95 -10.99
CA LYS A 187 -24.00 3.52 -11.52
C LYS A 187 -24.01 5.06 -11.56
N ARG A 188 -23.23 5.73 -10.72
CA ARG A 188 -23.20 7.21 -10.61
C ARG A 188 -22.01 7.85 -11.31
N LEU A 189 -20.90 7.11 -11.42
CA LEU A 189 -19.70 7.59 -12.12
C LEU A 189 -19.96 7.55 -13.64
N LYS A 190 -19.49 8.58 -14.35
CA LYS A 190 -19.64 8.69 -15.81
C LYS A 190 -18.51 8.03 -16.57
N GLN A 191 -17.33 7.96 -15.95
CA GLN A 191 -16.12 7.40 -16.55
C GLN A 191 -16.19 5.88 -16.63
N PRO A 192 -15.49 5.25 -17.59
CA PRO A 192 -15.20 3.82 -17.55
C PRO A 192 -14.47 3.43 -16.27
N ILE A 193 -14.73 2.24 -15.78
CA ILE A 193 -14.16 1.72 -14.53
C ILE A 193 -13.21 0.58 -14.82
N ALA A 194 -11.94 0.74 -14.47
CA ALA A 194 -10.97 -0.34 -14.44
C ALA A 194 -11.01 -1.03 -13.06
N MET A 195 -11.57 -2.24 -12.98
CA MET A 195 -11.58 -3.02 -11.74
C MET A 195 -10.27 -3.73 -11.53
N LEU A 196 -9.68 -3.55 -10.35
CA LEU A 196 -8.42 -4.15 -9.90
C LEU A 196 -8.64 -5.00 -8.66
N GLY A 197 -7.89 -6.10 -8.57
CA GLY A 197 -7.93 -7.03 -7.45
C GLY A 197 -7.13 -8.28 -7.77
N GLY A 198 -7.10 -9.24 -6.86
CA GLY A 198 -6.39 -10.49 -7.06
C GLY A 198 -6.88 -11.61 -6.16
N GLY A 199 -6.82 -12.82 -6.70
CA GLY A 199 -7.30 -14.02 -6.03
C GLY A 199 -8.71 -14.44 -6.44
N LYS A 200 -9.03 -15.70 -6.16
CA LYS A 200 -10.26 -16.35 -6.66
C LYS A 200 -11.56 -15.67 -6.21
N GLN A 201 -11.60 -15.14 -4.99
CA GLN A 201 -12.80 -14.48 -4.48
C GLN A 201 -13.06 -13.15 -5.17
N ASP A 202 -12.00 -12.39 -5.45
CA ASP A 202 -12.08 -11.13 -6.19
C ASP A 202 -12.51 -11.37 -7.64
N GLU A 203 -12.04 -12.46 -8.26
CA GLU A 203 -12.42 -12.85 -9.62
C GLU A 203 -13.93 -13.14 -9.75
N ILE A 204 -14.48 -13.94 -8.81
CA ILE A 204 -15.92 -14.24 -8.75
C ILE A 204 -16.73 -12.95 -8.56
N LYS A 205 -16.30 -12.07 -7.67
CA LYS A 205 -16.94 -10.78 -7.40
C LYS A 205 -16.90 -9.86 -8.63
N ALA A 206 -15.72 -9.78 -9.28
CA ALA A 206 -15.54 -8.99 -10.48
C ALA A 206 -16.44 -9.46 -11.63
N GLN A 207 -16.57 -10.77 -11.83
CA GLN A 207 -17.44 -11.35 -12.84
C GLN A 207 -18.89 -10.92 -12.65
N LYS A 208 -19.43 -11.07 -11.43
CA LYS A 208 -20.81 -10.66 -11.10
C LYS A 208 -21.05 -9.17 -11.34
N ILE A 209 -20.09 -8.30 -10.97
CA ILE A 209 -20.19 -6.87 -11.20
C ILE A 209 -20.18 -6.56 -12.69
N SER A 210 -19.31 -7.21 -13.48
CA SER A 210 -19.22 -7.03 -14.93
C SER A 210 -20.51 -7.41 -15.66
N GLU A 211 -21.14 -8.51 -15.24
CA GLU A 211 -22.43 -8.96 -15.80
C GLU A 211 -23.56 -7.95 -15.57
N GLN A 212 -23.54 -7.25 -14.44
CA GLN A 212 -24.55 -6.24 -14.08
C GLN A 212 -24.30 -4.87 -14.72
N CYS A 213 -23.04 -4.49 -14.93
CA CYS A 213 -22.65 -3.14 -15.36
C CYS A 213 -22.26 -3.05 -16.85
N GLY A 214 -22.10 -4.19 -17.54
CA GLY A 214 -21.80 -4.24 -18.98
C GLY A 214 -20.50 -3.52 -19.36
N SER A 215 -20.51 -2.80 -20.46
CA SER A 215 -19.32 -2.16 -21.06
C SER A 215 -18.71 -1.01 -20.27
N GLN A 216 -19.39 -0.51 -19.24
CA GLN A 216 -18.83 0.52 -18.37
C GLN A 216 -17.66 0.00 -17.53
N VAL A 217 -17.59 -1.32 -17.30
CA VAL A 217 -16.62 -1.97 -16.44
C VAL A 217 -15.63 -2.80 -17.24
N ILE A 218 -14.37 -2.45 -17.09
CA ILE A 218 -13.24 -3.21 -17.60
C ILE A 218 -12.69 -4.06 -16.46
N ASN A 219 -12.94 -5.36 -16.51
CA ASN A 219 -12.49 -6.31 -15.51
C ASN A 219 -11.04 -6.73 -15.76
N LEU A 220 -10.10 -6.24 -14.95
CA LEU A 220 -8.68 -6.56 -15.00
C LEU A 220 -8.25 -7.52 -13.87
N VAL A 221 -9.16 -7.96 -13.02
CA VAL A 221 -8.87 -8.84 -11.86
C VAL A 221 -8.31 -10.17 -12.35
N ASN A 222 -7.14 -10.57 -11.82
CA ASN A 222 -6.36 -11.75 -12.24
C ASN A 222 -5.96 -11.79 -13.73
N LYS A 223 -6.19 -10.73 -14.51
CA LYS A 223 -5.84 -10.68 -15.95
C LYS A 223 -4.54 -9.95 -16.21
N ILE A 224 -4.09 -9.16 -15.27
CA ILE A 224 -2.87 -8.37 -15.36
C ILE A 224 -2.00 -8.56 -14.13
N SER A 225 -0.71 -8.34 -14.28
CA SER A 225 0.26 -8.43 -13.19
C SER A 225 0.14 -7.24 -12.22
N LEU A 226 0.85 -7.31 -11.08
CA LEU A 226 0.91 -6.22 -10.13
C LEU A 226 1.56 -4.95 -10.72
N ILE A 227 2.57 -5.10 -11.56
CA ILE A 227 3.23 -3.97 -12.23
C ILE A 227 2.33 -3.35 -13.29
N ASP A 228 1.55 -4.16 -14.03
CA ASP A 228 0.52 -3.66 -14.94
C ASP A 228 -0.56 -2.89 -14.17
N SER A 229 -0.99 -3.42 -13.02
CA SER A 229 -1.95 -2.75 -12.15
C SER A 229 -1.43 -1.39 -11.69
N ALA A 230 -0.14 -1.29 -11.33
CA ALA A 230 0.50 -0.02 -11.00
C ALA A 230 0.51 0.96 -12.18
N TYR A 231 0.77 0.48 -13.40
CA TYR A 231 0.73 1.30 -14.61
C TYR A 231 -0.69 1.78 -14.92
N VAL A 232 -1.69 0.89 -14.83
CA VAL A 232 -3.11 1.25 -14.99
C VAL A 232 -3.51 2.31 -13.97
N ILE A 233 -3.10 2.18 -12.71
CA ILE A 233 -3.34 3.19 -11.67
C ILE A 233 -2.66 4.51 -12.03
N GLN A 234 -1.39 4.52 -12.41
CA GLN A 234 -0.66 5.74 -12.78
C GLN A 234 -1.34 6.52 -13.92
N LYS A 235 -1.93 5.83 -14.88
CA LYS A 235 -2.58 6.42 -16.06
C LYS A 235 -4.07 6.73 -15.86
N SER A 236 -4.65 6.41 -14.71
CA SER A 236 -6.06 6.69 -14.41
C SER A 236 -6.34 8.17 -14.12
N ALA A 237 -7.60 8.57 -14.15
CA ALA A 237 -8.07 9.86 -13.62
C ALA A 237 -8.09 9.89 -12.09
N GLY A 238 -8.16 8.72 -11.45
CA GLY A 238 -8.16 8.57 -10.00
C GLY A 238 -8.42 7.13 -9.57
N ILE A 239 -8.34 6.89 -8.27
CA ILE A 239 -8.54 5.55 -7.70
C ILE A 239 -9.50 5.60 -6.52
N ILE A 240 -10.47 4.68 -6.50
CA ILE A 240 -11.31 4.38 -5.33
C ILE A 240 -10.82 3.03 -4.77
N THR A 241 -10.45 3.03 -3.53
CA THR A 241 -9.83 1.88 -2.88
C THR A 241 -10.22 1.77 -1.40
N SER A 242 -9.81 0.72 -0.75
CA SER A 242 -9.78 0.62 0.70
C SER A 242 -8.34 0.55 1.20
N ASP A 243 -8.12 0.27 2.48
CA ASP A 243 -6.79 0.06 3.08
C ASP A 243 -6.10 -1.19 2.49
N THR A 244 -5.49 -1.04 1.30
CA THR A 244 -4.90 -2.11 0.48
C THR A 244 -3.49 -1.76 0.00
N GLY A 245 -2.78 -2.76 -0.54
CA GLY A 245 -1.47 -2.56 -1.17
C GLY A 245 -1.50 -1.59 -2.36
N LEU A 246 -2.58 -1.65 -3.18
CA LEU A 246 -2.73 -0.76 -4.34
C LEU A 246 -2.98 0.71 -3.95
N MET A 247 -3.58 0.98 -2.78
CA MET A 247 -3.67 2.33 -2.23
C MET A 247 -2.27 2.94 -2.03
N HIS A 248 -1.35 2.15 -1.46
CA HIS A 248 0.02 2.62 -1.23
C HIS A 248 0.82 2.76 -2.53
N ILE A 249 0.60 1.89 -3.52
CA ILE A 249 1.17 2.06 -4.87
C ILE A 249 0.65 3.37 -5.49
N ALA A 250 -0.65 3.64 -5.39
CA ALA A 250 -1.25 4.88 -5.90
C ALA A 250 -0.65 6.13 -5.26
N SER A 251 -0.20 6.05 -4.00
CA SER A 251 0.45 7.16 -3.30
C SER A 251 1.76 7.62 -3.94
N ALA A 252 2.38 6.78 -4.77
CA ALA A 252 3.59 7.13 -5.52
C ALA A 252 3.31 7.88 -6.84
N PHE A 253 2.04 8.05 -7.20
CA PHE A 253 1.64 8.70 -8.46
C PHE A 253 0.79 9.94 -8.20
N ASP A 254 0.85 10.88 -9.12
CA ASP A 254 0.06 12.12 -9.04
C ASP A 254 -1.35 11.92 -9.62
N ILE A 255 -2.20 11.25 -8.84
CA ILE A 255 -3.61 10.99 -9.13
C ILE A 255 -4.46 11.14 -7.87
N PRO A 256 -5.74 11.53 -7.95
CA PRO A 256 -6.65 11.53 -6.82
C PRO A 256 -6.84 10.14 -6.19
N ILE A 257 -6.87 10.08 -4.85
CA ILE A 257 -7.03 8.84 -4.10
C ILE A 257 -8.22 8.95 -3.15
N HIS A 258 -9.18 8.07 -3.30
CA HIS A 258 -10.39 7.98 -2.49
C HIS A 258 -10.37 6.67 -1.70
N THR A 259 -10.07 6.73 -0.39
CA THR A 259 -9.93 5.55 0.46
C THR A 259 -11.11 5.37 1.39
N LEU A 260 -11.81 4.24 1.27
CA LEU A 260 -12.90 3.84 2.16
C LEU A 260 -12.33 3.00 3.32
N TRP A 261 -12.62 3.43 4.55
CA TRP A 261 -12.13 2.76 5.75
C TRP A 261 -13.21 1.88 6.37
N GLY A 262 -12.89 0.58 6.46
CA GLY A 262 -13.73 -0.44 7.08
C GLY A 262 -13.43 -0.63 8.56
N ASN A 263 -13.00 -1.84 8.93
CA ASN A 263 -12.71 -2.20 10.31
C ASN A 263 -11.33 -1.74 10.82
N THR A 264 -10.47 -1.21 9.97
CA THR A 264 -9.22 -0.50 10.30
C THR A 264 -9.48 1.01 10.44
N HIS A 265 -8.43 1.81 10.69
CA HIS A 265 -8.57 3.25 10.90
C HIS A 265 -7.35 4.01 10.36
N PRO A 266 -7.51 5.18 9.73
CA PRO A 266 -6.39 6.00 9.23
C PRO A 266 -5.41 6.40 10.34
N ASP A 267 -5.86 6.60 11.57
CA ASP A 267 -5.00 6.96 12.71
C ASP A 267 -3.92 5.91 13.06
N PHE A 268 -3.99 4.71 12.47
CA PHE A 268 -2.86 3.77 12.55
C PHE A 268 -1.61 4.27 11.81
N GLY A 269 -1.75 5.36 11.05
CA GLY A 269 -0.68 5.97 10.28
C GLY A 269 -0.30 5.15 9.04
N MET A 270 -1.29 4.54 8.38
CA MET A 270 -1.14 3.73 7.17
C MET A 270 -2.12 4.20 6.07
N TYR A 271 -2.51 5.46 6.09
CA TYR A 271 -3.33 6.06 5.03
C TYR A 271 -2.49 6.35 3.77
N ALA A 272 -3.15 6.68 2.65
CA ALA A 272 -2.44 7.13 1.46
C ALA A 272 -1.60 8.38 1.79
N TYR A 273 -0.30 8.35 1.46
CA TYR A 273 0.65 9.38 1.87
C TYR A 273 1.20 10.14 0.68
N ARG A 274 1.17 11.46 0.76
CA ARG A 274 1.76 12.33 -0.26
C ARG A 274 2.23 13.65 0.34
N VAL A 275 3.35 14.18 -0.15
CA VAL A 275 3.93 15.44 0.30
C VAL A 275 3.34 16.63 -0.46
N HIS A 276 2.91 16.44 -1.70
CA HIS A 276 2.37 17.47 -2.58
C HIS A 276 0.85 17.34 -2.81
N ASN A 277 0.22 18.48 -3.13
CA ASN A 277 -1.21 18.76 -3.16
C ASN A 277 -2.10 17.94 -4.10
N THR A 278 -1.96 16.64 -4.16
CA THR A 278 -2.96 15.82 -4.83
C THR A 278 -4.04 15.44 -3.84
N GLU A 279 -5.27 15.43 -4.30
CA GLU A 279 -6.45 15.18 -3.49
C GLU A 279 -6.45 13.76 -2.91
N ILE A 280 -6.29 13.65 -1.60
CA ILE A 280 -6.41 12.40 -0.86
C ILE A 280 -7.59 12.50 0.06
N ASN A 281 -8.61 11.69 -0.21
CA ASN A 281 -9.84 11.65 0.55
C ASN A 281 -9.92 10.34 1.36
N ASN A 282 -10.10 10.47 2.68
CA ASN A 282 -10.32 9.34 3.56
C ASN A 282 -11.77 9.34 4.04
N TYR A 283 -12.54 8.33 3.65
CA TYR A 283 -13.94 8.18 4.03
C TYR A 283 -14.06 7.20 5.19
N ASN A 284 -14.37 7.72 6.36
CA ASN A 284 -14.55 6.96 7.58
C ASN A 284 -15.90 7.31 8.23
N VAL A 285 -16.74 6.30 8.46
CA VAL A 285 -18.08 6.48 9.05
C VAL A 285 -18.02 6.80 10.55
N ASN A 286 -16.86 6.60 11.18
CA ASN A 286 -16.61 6.92 12.60
C ASN A 286 -17.58 6.20 13.58
N LEU A 287 -17.84 4.93 13.35
CA LEU A 287 -18.65 4.11 14.25
C LEU A 287 -17.95 3.87 15.60
N LYS A 288 -18.72 3.80 16.69
CA LYS A 288 -18.20 3.49 18.04
C LYS A 288 -17.42 2.17 18.10
N CYS A 289 -17.69 1.22 17.20
CA CYS A 289 -16.97 -0.05 17.12
C CYS A 289 -15.65 0.03 16.33
N GLN A 290 -15.39 1.11 15.56
CA GLN A 290 -14.14 1.29 14.83
C GLN A 290 -13.01 1.83 15.72
N PRO A 291 -11.77 1.39 15.48
CA PRO A 291 -11.40 0.23 14.69
C PRO A 291 -11.74 -1.08 15.41
N CYS A 292 -12.14 -2.12 14.65
CA CYS A 292 -12.39 -3.45 15.22
C CYS A 292 -11.14 -4.33 15.19
N SER A 293 -10.19 -4.01 14.32
CA SER A 293 -8.94 -4.74 14.15
C SER A 293 -7.81 -3.81 13.73
N LYS A 294 -6.59 -4.20 14.06
CA LYS A 294 -5.37 -3.53 13.59
C LYS A 294 -5.07 -3.83 12.11
N LEU A 295 -5.41 -5.03 11.64
CA LEU A 295 -5.00 -5.55 10.32
C LEU A 295 -6.17 -5.82 9.37
N GLY A 296 -7.34 -6.09 9.92
CA GLY A 296 -8.48 -6.66 9.23
C GLY A 296 -8.92 -7.98 9.86
N SER A 297 -10.06 -8.50 9.43
CA SER A 297 -10.62 -9.80 9.80
C SER A 297 -11.53 -10.31 8.67
N ASP A 298 -11.79 -11.60 8.65
CA ASP A 298 -12.67 -12.20 7.62
C ASP A 298 -14.15 -11.92 7.91
N LEU A 299 -14.51 -11.74 9.17
CA LEU A 299 -15.87 -11.46 9.59
C LEU A 299 -15.95 -10.16 10.40
N CYS A 300 -17.04 -9.41 10.20
CA CYS A 300 -17.35 -8.26 11.04
C CYS A 300 -17.71 -8.73 12.46
N PRO A 301 -16.97 -8.35 13.53
CA PRO A 301 -17.25 -8.79 14.89
C PRO A 301 -18.62 -8.37 15.42
N ARG A 302 -19.27 -7.38 14.78
CA ARG A 302 -20.60 -6.88 15.09
C ARG A 302 -21.67 -7.34 14.09
N ALA A 303 -21.32 -8.14 13.10
CA ALA A 303 -22.18 -8.67 12.04
C ALA A 303 -22.94 -7.64 11.18
N HIS A 304 -22.78 -6.34 11.40
CA HIS A 304 -23.51 -5.29 10.66
C HIS A 304 -22.75 -4.68 9.49
N PHE A 305 -21.43 -4.72 9.49
CA PHE A 305 -20.51 -4.15 8.49
C PHE A 305 -20.81 -2.69 8.07
N SER A 306 -21.51 -1.93 8.92
CA SER A 306 -21.99 -0.56 8.63
C SER A 306 -20.85 0.42 8.34
N CYS A 307 -19.62 0.17 8.79
CA CYS A 307 -18.46 0.99 8.46
C CYS A 307 -18.18 1.05 6.95
N MET A 308 -18.54 0.01 6.20
CA MET A 308 -18.45 -0.02 4.74
C MET A 308 -19.80 0.21 4.07
N LEU A 309 -20.90 -0.37 4.60
CA LEU A 309 -22.21 -0.27 3.98
C LEU A 309 -22.81 1.15 4.05
N ASN A 310 -22.45 1.94 5.07
CA ASN A 310 -22.95 3.32 5.25
C ASN A 310 -22.00 4.38 4.68
N GLN A 311 -21.09 4.02 3.78
CA GLN A 311 -20.25 5.00 3.09
C GLN A 311 -21.10 5.97 2.26
N ASN A 312 -20.76 7.26 2.31
CA ASN A 312 -21.48 8.26 1.53
C ASN A 312 -21.04 8.25 0.07
N VAL A 313 -21.72 7.42 -0.72
CA VAL A 313 -21.42 7.23 -2.15
C VAL A 313 -21.54 8.54 -2.93
N GLU A 314 -22.52 9.39 -2.62
CA GLU A 314 -22.71 10.68 -3.31
C GLU A 314 -21.52 11.61 -3.10
N GLN A 315 -21.01 11.69 -1.87
CA GLN A 315 -19.83 12.49 -1.57
C GLN A 315 -18.58 11.94 -2.27
N ILE A 316 -18.42 10.61 -2.34
CA ILE A 316 -17.30 9.99 -3.04
C ILE A 316 -17.35 10.35 -4.53
N VAL A 317 -18.49 10.17 -5.18
CA VAL A 317 -18.69 10.51 -6.60
C VAL A 317 -18.44 11.99 -6.87
N LYS A 318 -19.00 12.87 -6.04
CA LYS A 318 -18.78 14.32 -6.16
C LYS A 318 -17.30 14.68 -6.10
N ASN A 319 -16.56 14.08 -5.18
CA ASN A 319 -15.13 14.34 -5.05
C ASN A 319 -14.32 13.76 -6.25
N CYS A 320 -14.75 12.63 -6.82
CA CYS A 320 -14.13 12.10 -8.05
C CYS A 320 -14.35 13.02 -9.26
N GLU A 321 -15.56 13.62 -9.39
CA GLU A 321 -15.89 14.48 -10.53
C GLU A 321 -15.31 15.90 -10.39
N SER A 322 -15.13 16.41 -9.17
CA SER A 322 -14.53 17.74 -8.94
C SER A 322 -13.09 17.85 -9.40
N THR A 323 -12.39 16.75 -9.44
CA THR A 323 -10.99 16.66 -9.89
C THR A 323 -10.87 16.71 -11.41
N ASP A 324 -11.88 16.24 -12.15
CA ASP A 324 -11.91 16.31 -13.64
C ASP A 324 -12.08 17.77 -14.14
N ALA A 325 -12.69 18.65 -13.34
CA ALA A 325 -12.94 20.04 -13.73
C ALA A 325 -11.71 20.96 -13.53
N ALA A 326 -10.65 20.47 -12.89
CA ALA A 326 -9.44 21.23 -12.57
C ALA A 326 -8.25 20.86 -13.47
N GLN A 327 -8.40 19.91 -14.38
CA GLN A 327 -7.42 19.50 -15.41
C GLN A 327 -7.86 20.00 -16.80
#